data_251c272b5b9e2774518ad2b202e2b705
#
_entry.id   251c272b5b9e2774518ad2b202e2b705
#
_cell.length_a   1.000
_cell.length_b   1.000
_cell.length_c   1.000
_cell.angle_alpha   90.00
_cell.angle_beta   90.00
_cell.angle_gamma   90.00
#
_symmetry.space_group_name_H-M   'P 1'
#
loop_
_entity.id
_entity.type
_entity.pdbx_description
1 polymer ?
#
loop_
_entity_poly.entity_id
_entity_poly.type
_entity_poly.pdbx_seq_one_letter_code
_entity_poly.pdbx_strand_id
1 'polypeptide(L)'
;MNMIKPSLLAVAVGGLMIVGSAFAQTQTNTSGAGAGQVDPGHPRVNQINRRETNQQNRIANGVKNGKLTPGQTAHLERGEQRLQNNEKRDMAKDNGHLTKQDQHQLNKEANHMSKRIYKDKHSAK
;
A
#
# COMPACT_ATOMS: atom_id res chain seq x y z
N MET A 1 15.83 -46.31 -17.22
CA MET A 1 15.61 -45.03 -17.91
C MET A 1 15.01 -44.05 -16.93
N ASN A 2 15.88 -43.27 -16.31
CA ASN A 2 15.43 -42.27 -15.35
C ASN A 2 15.32 -40.93 -16.07
N MET A 3 14.12 -40.56 -16.42
CA MET A 3 13.84 -39.20 -16.84
C MET A 3 13.87 -38.32 -15.62
N ILE A 4 14.98 -37.65 -15.41
CA ILE A 4 15.08 -36.58 -14.49
C ILE A 4 14.35 -35.42 -15.15
N LYS A 5 13.17 -35.14 -14.68
CA LYS A 5 12.47 -33.91 -15.04
C LYS A 5 13.23 -32.75 -14.36
N PRO A 6 13.75 -31.79 -15.09
CA PRO A 6 14.23 -30.58 -14.45
C PRO A 6 13.02 -29.88 -13.85
N SER A 7 12.95 -29.86 -12.54
CA SER A 7 12.08 -28.92 -11.85
C SER A 7 12.56 -27.53 -12.24
N LEU A 8 11.82 -26.89 -13.11
CA LEU A 8 11.92 -25.46 -13.30
C LEU A 8 11.56 -24.83 -11.97
N LEU A 9 12.56 -24.48 -11.21
CA LEU A 9 12.42 -23.52 -10.16
C LEU A 9 12.16 -22.18 -10.85
N ALA A 10 10.90 -21.90 -11.10
CA ALA A 10 10.49 -20.56 -11.46
C ALA A 10 10.73 -19.70 -10.21
N VAL A 11 11.91 -19.16 -10.10
CA VAL A 11 12.11 -17.99 -9.27
C VAL A 11 11.28 -16.89 -9.93
N ALA A 12 10.04 -16.79 -9.52
CA ALA A 12 9.29 -15.58 -9.72
C ALA A 12 10.00 -14.51 -8.90
N VAL A 13 11.03 -13.94 -9.46
CA VAL A 13 11.45 -12.61 -9.09
C VAL A 13 10.21 -11.77 -9.38
N GLY A 14 9.45 -11.55 -8.34
CA GLY A 14 8.37 -10.58 -8.37
C GLY A 14 9.01 -9.28 -8.79
N GLY A 15 9.09 -9.06 -10.08
CA GLY A 15 9.44 -7.78 -10.62
C GLY A 15 8.48 -6.81 -9.97
N LEU A 16 9.05 -5.89 -9.24
CA LEU A 16 8.36 -4.69 -8.85
C LEU A 16 7.94 -4.00 -10.15
N MET A 17 6.82 -4.44 -10.67
CA MET A 17 6.14 -3.74 -11.75
C MET A 17 5.56 -2.49 -11.13
N ILE A 18 6.44 -1.51 -10.90
CA ILE A 18 5.96 -0.15 -10.87
C ILE A 18 5.65 0.19 -12.33
N VAL A 19 4.62 -0.43 -12.77
CA VAL A 19 3.99 0.04 -13.97
C VAL A 19 3.35 1.34 -13.56
N GLY A 20 3.90 2.42 -14.03
CA GLY A 20 3.18 3.68 -14.11
C GLY A 20 1.99 3.49 -15.05
N SER A 21 1.17 2.53 -14.77
CA SER A 21 -0.12 2.39 -15.38
C SER A 21 -0.96 3.45 -14.75
N ALA A 22 -1.45 4.34 -15.57
CA ALA A 22 -2.67 5.03 -15.25
C ALA A 22 -3.61 3.95 -14.72
N PHE A 23 -3.75 3.90 -13.38
CA PHE A 23 -4.78 3.09 -12.79
C PHE A 23 -6.09 3.68 -13.29
N ALA A 24 -6.58 3.15 -14.37
CA ALA A 24 -8.00 3.14 -14.57
C ALA A 24 -8.52 2.36 -13.37
N GLN A 25 -8.92 3.09 -12.34
CA GLN A 25 -9.51 2.50 -11.16
C GLN A 25 -10.84 1.92 -11.58
N THR A 26 -10.80 0.69 -12.00
CA THR A 26 -11.97 -0.14 -11.91
C THR A 26 -12.21 -0.26 -10.41
N GLN A 27 -13.13 0.53 -9.89
CA GLN A 27 -13.58 0.37 -8.52
C GLN A 27 -14.27 -0.98 -8.43
N THR A 28 -13.49 -2.00 -8.24
CA THR A 28 -14.04 -3.23 -7.74
C THR A 28 -14.42 -2.94 -6.30
N ASN A 29 -15.71 -2.93 -6.02
CA ASN A 29 -16.25 -2.85 -4.66
C ASN A 29 -15.84 -4.12 -3.90
N THR A 30 -14.57 -4.24 -3.62
CA THR A 30 -14.04 -5.32 -2.83
C THR A 30 -13.97 -4.83 -1.39
N SER A 31 -14.81 -5.37 -0.55
CA SER A 31 -14.75 -5.13 0.90
C SER A 31 -13.36 -5.43 1.41
N GLY A 32 -12.74 -4.52 2.12
CA GLY A 32 -11.43 -4.78 2.70
C GLY A 32 -10.56 -3.56 2.94
N ALA A 33 -9.38 -3.85 3.44
CA ALA A 33 -8.36 -2.87 3.77
C ALA A 33 -7.45 -2.62 2.56
N GLY A 34 -7.02 -1.39 2.43
CA GLY A 34 -5.97 -1.01 1.50
C GLY A 34 -6.35 0.07 0.49
N ALA A 35 -5.33 0.52 -0.22
CA ALA A 35 -5.49 1.53 -1.26
C ALA A 35 -6.44 1.05 -2.36
N GLY A 36 -7.36 1.90 -2.76
CA GLY A 36 -8.34 1.59 -3.80
C GLY A 36 -9.55 0.77 -3.36
N GLN A 37 -9.59 0.33 -2.11
CA GLN A 37 -10.70 -0.45 -1.58
C GLN A 37 -11.82 0.47 -1.08
N VAL A 38 -13.06 0.05 -1.31
CA VAL A 38 -14.26 0.66 -0.71
C VAL A 38 -15.01 -0.43 0.03
N ASP A 39 -15.22 -0.22 1.30
CA ASP A 39 -15.94 -1.16 2.16
C ASP A 39 -17.28 -0.56 2.59
N PRO A 40 -18.40 -0.94 1.93
CA PRO A 40 -19.71 -0.38 2.25
C PRO A 40 -20.09 -0.60 3.71
N GLY A 41 -20.58 0.45 4.36
CA GLY A 41 -20.97 0.38 5.77
C GLY A 41 -19.82 0.49 6.78
N HIS A 42 -18.58 0.68 6.32
CA HIS A 42 -17.40 0.80 7.18
C HIS A 42 -16.68 2.15 6.97
N PRO A 43 -17.24 3.26 7.45
CA PRO A 43 -16.71 4.60 7.13
C PRO A 43 -15.29 4.84 7.67
N ARG A 44 -14.91 4.21 8.80
CA ARG A 44 -13.54 4.33 9.32
C ARG A 44 -12.54 3.60 8.45
N VAL A 45 -12.87 2.41 7.96
CA VAL A 45 -12.06 1.66 6.99
C VAL A 45 -11.89 2.49 5.71
N ASN A 46 -12.98 3.01 5.17
CA ASN A 46 -12.95 3.84 3.97
C ASN A 46 -12.10 5.10 4.13
N GLN A 47 -12.09 5.70 5.30
CA GLN A 47 -11.26 6.87 5.57
C GLN A 47 -9.77 6.52 5.51
N ILE A 48 -9.37 5.39 6.09
CA ILE A 48 -7.99 4.90 6.03
C ILE A 48 -7.62 4.53 4.59
N ASN A 49 -8.47 3.78 3.90
CA ASN A 49 -8.24 3.38 2.51
C ASN A 49 -8.05 4.58 1.57
N ARG A 50 -8.81 5.65 1.74
CA ARG A 50 -8.60 6.90 0.98
C ARG A 50 -7.25 7.53 1.26
N ARG A 51 -6.79 7.50 2.50
CA ARG A 51 -5.45 8.01 2.84
C ARG A 51 -4.36 7.19 2.19
N GLU A 52 -4.46 5.88 2.23
CA GLU A 52 -3.52 4.98 1.56
C GLU A 52 -3.50 5.21 0.05
N THR A 53 -4.68 5.38 -0.57
CA THR A 53 -4.78 5.73 -1.99
C THR A 53 -4.03 7.02 -2.31
N ASN A 54 -4.24 8.06 -1.52
CA ASN A 54 -3.56 9.34 -1.70
C ASN A 54 -2.04 9.20 -1.53
N GLN A 55 -1.60 8.42 -0.57
CA GLN A 55 -0.18 8.16 -0.33
C GLN A 55 0.45 7.38 -1.48
N GLN A 56 -0.21 6.34 -1.97
CA GLN A 56 0.23 5.58 -3.14
C GLN A 56 0.35 6.47 -4.39
N ASN A 57 -0.62 7.32 -4.61
CA ASN A 57 -0.57 8.27 -5.73
C ASN A 57 0.62 9.25 -5.60
N ARG A 58 0.90 9.71 -4.40
CA ARG A 58 2.05 10.58 -4.14
C ARG A 58 3.38 9.87 -4.37
N ILE A 59 3.49 8.62 -3.96
CA ILE A 59 4.68 7.79 -4.21
C ILE A 59 4.85 7.59 -5.72
N ALA A 60 3.79 7.18 -6.42
CA ALA A 60 3.81 6.97 -7.85
C ALA A 60 4.24 8.23 -8.63
N ASN A 61 3.69 9.39 -8.25
CA ASN A 61 4.08 10.67 -8.84
C ASN A 61 5.55 11.00 -8.54
N GLY A 62 6.04 10.70 -7.35
CA GLY A 62 7.43 10.89 -6.98
C GLY A 62 8.38 10.05 -7.82
N VAL A 63 8.01 8.81 -8.10
CA VAL A 63 8.75 7.92 -9.01
C VAL A 63 8.75 8.46 -10.42
N LYS A 64 7.57 8.80 -10.93
CA LYS A 64 7.37 9.31 -12.30
C LYS A 64 8.18 10.59 -12.56
N ASN A 65 8.23 11.48 -11.59
CA ASN A 65 8.91 12.76 -11.70
C ASN A 65 10.40 12.71 -11.30
N GLY A 66 10.93 11.54 -11.00
CA GLY A 66 12.31 11.38 -10.56
C GLY A 66 12.62 11.98 -9.18
N LYS A 67 11.61 12.24 -8.38
CA LYS A 67 11.75 12.79 -7.02
C LYS A 67 12.10 11.73 -5.98
N LEU A 68 11.79 10.47 -6.26
CA LEU A 68 12.08 9.33 -5.41
C LEU A 68 13.11 8.43 -6.07
N THR A 69 14.12 8.02 -5.32
CA THR A 69 15.05 6.98 -5.74
C THR A 69 14.39 5.61 -5.61
N PRO A 70 14.91 4.56 -6.28
CA PRO A 70 14.42 3.19 -6.07
C PRO A 70 14.47 2.73 -4.61
N GLY A 71 15.52 3.09 -3.89
CA GLY A 71 15.66 2.77 -2.47
C GLY A 71 14.61 3.47 -1.59
N GLN A 72 14.37 4.75 -1.83
CA GLN A 72 13.33 5.51 -1.13
C GLN A 72 11.96 4.92 -1.43
N THR A 73 11.67 4.61 -2.69
CA THR A 73 10.41 4.01 -3.11
C THR A 73 10.17 2.69 -2.40
N ALA A 74 11.14 1.77 -2.40
CA ALA A 74 11.03 0.48 -1.73
C ALA A 74 10.79 0.63 -0.23
N HIS A 75 11.41 1.61 0.40
CA HIS A 75 11.23 1.90 1.82
C HIS A 75 9.84 2.43 2.13
N LEU A 76 9.32 3.34 1.32
CA LEU A 76 7.97 3.87 1.46
C LEU A 76 6.91 2.79 1.22
N GLU A 77 7.08 1.95 0.20
CA GLU A 77 6.16 0.84 -0.08
C GLU A 77 6.11 -0.16 1.07
N ARG A 78 7.22 -0.48 1.69
CA ARG A 78 7.24 -1.32 2.90
C ARG A 78 6.50 -0.67 4.07
N GLY A 79 6.58 0.64 4.20
CA GLY A 79 5.82 1.39 5.20
C GLY A 79 4.32 1.34 4.95
N GLU A 80 3.90 1.52 3.71
CA GLU A 80 2.49 1.40 3.31
C GLU A 80 1.97 -0.03 3.54
N GLN A 81 2.75 -1.03 3.20
CA GLN A 81 2.38 -2.42 3.44
C GLN A 81 2.19 -2.73 4.94
N ARG A 82 3.04 -2.17 5.80
CA ARG A 82 2.87 -2.31 7.26
C ARG A 82 1.59 -1.64 7.73
N LEU A 83 1.30 -0.45 7.25
CA LEU A 83 0.06 0.26 7.57
C LEU A 83 -1.16 -0.59 7.18
N GLN A 84 -1.18 -1.11 5.96
CA GLN A 84 -2.24 -1.98 5.47
C GLN A 84 -2.38 -3.27 6.29
N ASN A 85 -1.26 -3.89 6.67
CA ASN A 85 -1.28 -5.10 7.49
C ASN A 85 -1.83 -4.81 8.90
N ASN A 86 -1.49 -3.67 9.48
CA ASN A 86 -2.04 -3.24 10.76
C ASN A 86 -3.55 -2.99 10.66
N GLU A 87 -4.00 -2.36 9.59
CA GLU A 87 -5.43 -2.17 9.32
C GLU A 87 -6.16 -3.50 9.22
N LYS A 88 -5.65 -4.45 8.42
CA LYS A 88 -6.23 -5.79 8.30
C LYS A 88 -6.31 -6.53 9.62
N ARG A 89 -5.27 -6.44 10.42
CA ARG A 89 -5.23 -7.05 11.75
C ARG A 89 -6.28 -6.45 12.67
N ASP A 90 -6.40 -5.14 12.68
CA ASP A 90 -7.35 -4.42 13.54
C ASP A 90 -8.79 -4.69 13.11
N MET A 91 -9.05 -4.76 11.81
CA MET A 91 -10.34 -5.19 11.27
C MET A 91 -10.69 -6.62 11.68
N ALA A 92 -9.73 -7.54 11.64
CA ALA A 92 -9.95 -8.93 12.02
C ALA A 92 -10.35 -9.09 13.50
N LYS A 93 -9.88 -8.21 14.37
CA LYS A 93 -10.26 -8.20 15.79
C LYS A 93 -11.69 -7.77 16.05
N ASP A 94 -12.27 -7.01 15.14
CA ASP A 94 -13.57 -6.36 15.31
C ASP A 94 -14.53 -6.67 14.15
N ASN A 95 -14.53 -7.90 13.67
CA ASN A 95 -15.43 -8.43 12.64
C ASN A 95 -15.51 -7.56 11.36
N GLY A 96 -14.37 -7.06 10.90
CA GLY A 96 -14.29 -6.23 9.69
C GLY A 96 -14.49 -4.74 9.95
N HIS A 97 -14.67 -4.32 11.20
CA HIS A 97 -14.77 -2.92 11.61
C HIS A 97 -13.45 -2.42 12.18
N LEU A 98 -13.29 -1.11 12.18
CA LEU A 98 -12.27 -0.43 12.98
C LEU A 98 -12.94 0.30 14.13
N THR A 99 -12.40 0.14 15.32
CA THR A 99 -12.80 0.96 16.46
C THR A 99 -12.31 2.39 16.26
N LYS A 100 -12.86 3.33 17.02
CA LYS A 100 -12.40 4.72 17.02
C LYS A 100 -10.91 4.81 17.42
N GLN A 101 -10.49 3.97 18.36
CA GLN A 101 -9.10 3.91 18.79
C GLN A 101 -8.18 3.37 17.71
N ASP A 102 -8.58 2.30 17.01
CA ASP A 102 -7.84 1.75 15.87
C ASP A 102 -7.68 2.79 14.77
N GLN A 103 -8.76 3.48 14.42
CA GLN A 103 -8.74 4.56 13.44
C GLN A 103 -7.75 5.67 13.85
N HIS A 104 -7.74 6.04 15.12
CA HIS A 104 -6.82 7.05 15.63
C HIS A 104 -5.36 6.60 15.49
N GLN A 105 -5.07 5.35 15.85
CA GLN A 105 -3.74 4.77 15.74
C GLN A 105 -3.27 4.69 14.29
N LEU A 106 -4.12 4.16 13.40
CA LEU A 106 -3.82 4.07 11.97
C LEU A 106 -3.63 5.46 11.34
N ASN A 107 -4.38 6.45 11.77
CA ASN A 107 -4.18 7.84 11.32
C ASN A 107 -2.83 8.42 11.78
N LYS A 108 -2.36 8.08 12.96
CA LYS A 108 -1.01 8.46 13.39
C LYS A 108 0.06 7.83 12.49
N GLU A 109 -0.08 6.55 12.19
CA GLU A 109 0.84 5.85 11.28
C GLU A 109 0.79 6.46 9.87
N ALA A 110 -0.40 6.73 9.35
CA ALA A 110 -0.58 7.39 8.07
C ALA A 110 -0.01 8.80 8.05
N ASN A 111 -0.11 9.56 9.13
CA ASN A 111 0.51 10.87 9.25
C ASN A 111 2.04 10.78 9.19
N HIS A 112 2.60 9.77 9.86
CA HIS A 112 4.03 9.51 9.82
C HIS A 112 4.50 9.18 8.40
N MET A 113 3.79 8.30 7.72
CA MET A 113 4.04 7.96 6.32
C MET A 113 3.94 9.17 5.40
N SER A 114 2.91 9.99 5.58
CA SER A 114 2.71 11.21 4.78
C SER A 114 3.88 12.18 4.90
N LYS A 115 4.39 12.39 6.12
CA LYS A 115 5.58 13.21 6.37
C LYS A 115 6.83 12.62 5.70
N ARG A 116 6.98 11.32 5.75
CA ARG A 116 8.12 10.62 5.14
C ARG A 116 8.10 10.72 3.63
N ILE A 117 6.95 10.51 3.00
CA ILE A 117 6.77 10.71 1.55
C ILE A 117 7.16 12.14 1.17
N TYR A 118 6.68 13.12 1.89
CA TYR A 118 7.03 14.52 1.66
C TYR A 118 8.55 14.75 1.76
N LYS A 119 9.15 14.29 2.85
CA LYS A 119 10.58 14.44 3.10
C LYS A 119 11.41 13.80 1.99
N ASP A 120 11.10 12.57 1.63
CA ASP A 120 11.86 11.83 0.62
C ASP A 120 11.74 12.47 -0.77
N LYS A 121 10.57 12.97 -1.13
CA LYS A 121 10.35 13.69 -2.40
C LYS A 121 11.05 15.05 -2.47
N HIS A 122 11.35 15.66 -1.34
CA HIS A 122 11.99 16.97 -1.24
C HIS A 122 13.45 16.87 -0.77
N SER A 123 13.99 15.66 -0.66
CA SER A 123 15.39 15.46 -0.35
C SER A 123 16.24 15.96 -1.51
N ALA A 124 17.23 16.80 -1.22
CA ALA A 124 18.23 17.18 -2.19
C ALA A 124 19.02 15.94 -2.65
N LYS A 125 19.14 15.79 -3.94
CA LYS A 125 19.94 14.72 -4.55
C LYS A 125 21.34 15.22 -4.82
#